data_9d4817e5f639f6bc892624cae1217b57
#
_entry.id   9d4817e5f639f6bc892624cae1217b57
#
_cell.length_a   1.000
_cell.length_b   1.000
_cell.length_c   1.000
_cell.angle_alpha   90.00
_cell.angle_beta   90.00
_cell.angle_gamma   90.00
#
_symmetry.space_group_name_H-M   'P 1'
#
loop_
_entity.id
_entity.type
_entity.pdbx_description
1 polymer ?
#
loop_
_entity_poly.entity_id
_entity_poly.type
_entity_poly.pdbx_seq_one_letter_code
_entity_poly.pdbx_strand_id
1 'polypeptide(L)'
;IGPFVVLSVVAQIMAGPYFLYAWVAGAILSYLDAMVWSQLGAALPRAGGSFHFLKEGYGKKLGPLMSFLFVWQTMIQAPLVIASASIGFSQYASYFFNFSFIQEKIVSGSVVILVISLLYRKIESIGKISVFLWVGVMGTMAWIIFGGVMHGQFLEPIKHINDGFSMQHGF
;
A
#
# COMPACT_ATOMS: atom_id res chain seq x y z
N ILE A 1 -0.17 -2.35 4.22
CA ILE A 1 0.62 -3.56 3.87
C ILE A 1 1.81 -3.17 3.00
N GLY A 2 1.61 -2.36 1.94
CA GLY A 2 2.66 -1.98 1.01
C GLY A 2 3.98 -1.59 1.68
N PRO A 3 4.06 -0.51 2.46
CA PRO A 3 5.35 -0.04 2.97
C PRO A 3 6.01 -1.01 3.95
N PHE A 4 5.24 -1.76 4.73
CA PHE A 4 5.79 -2.62 5.78
C PHE A 4 6.22 -4.01 5.27
N VAL A 5 5.49 -4.59 4.32
CA VAL A 5 5.80 -5.90 3.75
C VAL A 5 6.74 -5.77 2.55
N VAL A 6 6.44 -4.85 1.64
CA VAL A 6 7.22 -4.68 0.40
C VAL A 6 8.63 -4.15 0.70
N LEU A 7 8.81 -3.28 1.71
CA LEU A 7 10.12 -2.77 2.08
C LEU A 7 11.09 -3.89 2.44
N SER A 8 10.67 -4.81 3.31
CA SER A 8 11.51 -5.93 3.75
C SER A 8 11.86 -6.88 2.61
N VAL A 9 10.90 -7.16 1.73
CA VAL A 9 11.12 -8.04 0.56
C VAL A 9 12.08 -7.39 -0.44
N VAL A 10 11.86 -6.11 -0.76
CA VAL A 10 12.74 -5.38 -1.71
C VAL A 10 14.15 -5.24 -1.15
N ALA A 11 14.30 -4.94 0.15
CA ALA A 11 15.60 -4.85 0.79
C ALA A 11 16.37 -6.18 0.81
N GLN A 12 15.67 -7.32 0.81
CA GLN A 12 16.30 -8.64 0.74
C GLN A 12 16.71 -9.03 -0.69
N ILE A 13 15.93 -8.62 -1.70
CA ILE A 13 16.19 -8.96 -3.10
C ILE A 13 17.27 -8.05 -3.69
N MET A 14 17.24 -6.76 -3.35
CA MET A 14 18.21 -5.78 -3.85
C MET A 14 19.35 -5.61 -2.87
N ALA A 15 20.50 -6.19 -3.18
CA ALA A 15 21.71 -6.03 -2.38
C ALA A 15 22.20 -4.57 -2.41
N GLY A 16 22.44 -4.00 -1.22
CA GLY A 16 23.04 -2.66 -1.07
C GLY A 16 22.05 -1.50 -1.16
N PRO A 17 22.53 -0.26 -1.28
CA PRO A 17 21.74 0.97 -1.18
C PRO A 17 20.91 1.29 -2.43
N TYR A 18 20.98 0.49 -3.48
CA TYR A 18 20.30 0.72 -4.77
C TYR A 18 18.77 0.74 -4.65
N PHE A 19 18.21 0.02 -3.67
CA PHE A 19 16.77 0.08 -3.43
C PHE A 19 16.28 1.50 -3.09
N LEU A 20 17.14 2.36 -2.54
CA LEU A 20 16.79 3.76 -2.24
C LEU A 20 16.52 4.56 -3.52
N TYR A 21 17.30 4.33 -4.58
CA TYR A 21 17.05 5.00 -5.87
C TYR A 21 15.72 4.57 -6.48
N ALA A 22 15.37 3.29 -6.38
CA ALA A 22 14.07 2.78 -6.81
C ALA A 22 12.91 3.43 -6.02
N TRP A 23 13.10 3.63 -4.71
CA TRP A 23 12.12 4.30 -3.86
C TRP A 23 11.97 5.79 -4.19
N VAL A 24 13.08 6.49 -4.45
CA VAL A 24 13.04 7.91 -4.86
C VAL A 24 12.35 8.05 -6.22
N ALA A 25 12.71 7.20 -7.19
CA ALA A 25 12.05 7.18 -8.49
C ALA A 25 10.55 6.87 -8.35
N GLY A 26 10.19 5.88 -7.54
CA GLY A 26 8.80 5.55 -7.21
C GLY A 26 8.05 6.70 -6.56
N ALA A 27 8.67 7.45 -5.65
CA ALA A 27 8.08 8.61 -5.02
C ALA A 27 7.80 9.74 -6.04
N ILE A 28 8.72 10.01 -6.96
CA ILE A 28 8.53 10.99 -8.03
C ILE A 28 7.36 10.58 -8.93
N LEU A 29 7.33 9.31 -9.37
CA LEU A 29 6.25 8.79 -10.21
C LEU A 29 4.90 8.86 -9.48
N SER A 30 4.85 8.49 -8.21
CA SER A 30 3.63 8.58 -7.40
C SER A 30 3.15 10.02 -7.21
N TYR A 31 4.08 10.96 -7.09
CA TYR A 31 3.73 12.39 -7.02
C TYR A 31 3.09 12.88 -8.31
N LEU A 32 3.68 12.53 -9.48
CA LEU A 32 3.11 12.87 -10.78
C LEU A 32 1.73 12.25 -10.98
N ASP A 33 1.57 10.99 -10.61
CA ASP A 33 0.28 10.27 -10.66
C ASP A 33 -0.76 10.96 -9.76
N ALA A 34 -0.39 11.33 -8.54
CA ALA A 34 -1.28 12.06 -7.63
C ALA A 34 -1.73 13.42 -8.19
N MET A 35 -0.87 14.14 -8.92
CA MET A 35 -1.27 15.38 -9.59
C MET A 35 -2.32 15.14 -10.66
N VAL A 36 -2.19 14.09 -11.46
CA VAL A 36 -3.18 13.71 -12.49
C VAL A 36 -4.52 13.37 -11.84
N TRP A 37 -4.52 12.53 -10.78
CA TRP A 37 -5.74 12.18 -10.05
C TRP A 37 -6.41 13.38 -9.39
N SER A 38 -5.62 14.31 -8.86
CA SER A 38 -6.12 15.56 -8.27
C SER A 38 -6.86 16.41 -9.31
N GLN A 39 -6.28 16.56 -10.51
CA GLN A 39 -6.92 17.31 -11.60
C GLN A 39 -8.20 16.64 -12.09
N LEU A 40 -8.18 15.31 -12.24
CA LEU A 40 -9.38 14.54 -12.62
C LEU A 40 -10.49 14.68 -11.58
N GLY A 41 -10.14 14.62 -10.28
CA GLY A 41 -11.09 14.83 -9.19
C GLY A 41 -11.69 16.22 -9.16
N ALA A 42 -10.90 17.24 -9.48
CA ALA A 42 -11.39 18.63 -9.57
C ALA A 42 -12.27 18.86 -10.81
N ALA A 43 -11.92 18.24 -11.95
CA ALA A 43 -12.66 18.39 -13.20
C ALA A 43 -13.99 17.61 -13.21
N LEU A 44 -14.03 16.48 -12.52
CA LEU A 44 -15.18 15.56 -12.51
C LEU A 44 -15.64 15.25 -11.06
N PRO A 45 -16.19 16.23 -10.32
CA PRO A 45 -16.56 16.09 -8.91
C PRO A 45 -17.86 15.30 -8.73
N ARG A 46 -17.87 14.03 -9.17
CA ARG A 46 -19.03 13.14 -9.05
C ARG A 46 -18.71 11.89 -8.26
N ALA A 47 -19.72 11.30 -7.63
CA ALA A 47 -19.58 10.02 -6.97
C ALA A 47 -19.24 8.92 -7.97
N GLY A 48 -18.34 8.00 -7.59
CA GLY A 48 -17.88 6.89 -8.44
C GLY A 48 -16.40 6.91 -8.78
N GLY A 49 -15.68 7.99 -8.51
CA GLY A 49 -14.23 8.09 -8.67
C GLY A 49 -13.74 7.58 -10.02
N SER A 50 -12.81 6.62 -10.01
CA SER A 50 -12.18 6.06 -11.21
C SER A 50 -13.18 5.50 -12.23
N PHE A 51 -14.31 4.92 -11.79
CA PHE A 51 -15.37 4.48 -12.69
C PHE A 51 -15.91 5.63 -13.56
N HIS A 52 -16.15 6.78 -12.91
CA HIS A 52 -16.69 7.94 -13.60
C HIS A 52 -15.64 8.59 -14.51
N PHE A 53 -14.40 8.67 -14.05
CA PHE A 53 -13.29 9.22 -14.84
C PHE A 53 -13.05 8.41 -16.12
N LEU A 54 -13.10 7.08 -16.04
CA LEU A 54 -12.96 6.22 -17.20
C LEU A 54 -14.15 6.36 -18.16
N LYS A 55 -15.36 6.45 -17.63
CA LYS A 55 -16.57 6.61 -18.45
C LYS A 55 -16.55 7.91 -19.25
N GLU A 56 -16.18 9.01 -18.65
CA GLU A 56 -16.13 10.32 -19.30
C GLU A 56 -14.88 10.49 -20.17
N GLY A 57 -13.72 10.06 -19.68
CA GLY A 57 -12.43 10.23 -20.36
C GLY A 57 -12.32 9.45 -21.66
N TYR A 58 -12.86 8.24 -21.73
CA TYR A 58 -12.86 7.42 -22.96
C TYR A 58 -14.08 7.66 -23.87
N GLY A 59 -14.95 8.58 -23.49
CA GLY A 59 -16.09 9.02 -24.30
C GLY A 59 -17.15 7.93 -24.51
N LYS A 60 -18.14 8.24 -25.38
CA LYS A 60 -19.36 7.43 -25.52
C LYS A 60 -19.13 6.02 -26.06
N LYS A 61 -18.09 5.78 -26.86
CA LYS A 61 -17.84 4.45 -27.47
C LYS A 61 -17.10 3.51 -26.55
N LEU A 62 -16.00 3.95 -25.94
CA LEU A 62 -15.12 3.11 -25.11
C LEU A 62 -15.34 3.27 -23.62
N GLY A 63 -15.95 4.38 -23.18
CA GLY A 63 -16.20 4.65 -21.77
C GLY A 63 -16.95 3.54 -21.03
N PRO A 64 -18.07 3.00 -21.58
CA PRO A 64 -18.78 1.91 -20.92
C PRO A 64 -17.94 0.65 -20.76
N LEU A 65 -17.13 0.31 -21.78
CA LEU A 65 -16.25 -0.86 -21.73
C LEU A 65 -15.15 -0.68 -20.67
N MET A 66 -14.48 0.48 -20.65
CA MET A 66 -13.42 0.77 -19.69
C MET A 66 -13.94 0.79 -18.25
N SER A 67 -15.11 1.38 -18.04
CA SER A 67 -15.77 1.37 -16.74
C SER A 67 -16.16 -0.03 -16.29
N PHE A 68 -16.67 -0.85 -17.21
CA PHE A 68 -16.98 -2.24 -16.91
C PHE A 68 -15.72 -3.04 -16.53
N LEU A 69 -14.64 -2.91 -17.30
CA LEU A 69 -13.38 -3.58 -17.00
C LEU A 69 -12.82 -3.16 -15.65
N PHE A 70 -12.94 -1.89 -15.30
CA PHE A 70 -12.54 -1.38 -13.97
C PHE A 70 -13.33 -2.05 -12.85
N VAL A 71 -14.67 -2.12 -12.98
CA VAL A 71 -15.51 -2.79 -11.98
C VAL A 71 -15.17 -4.27 -11.88
N TRP A 72 -15.01 -4.95 -13.01
CA TRP A 72 -14.61 -6.35 -13.07
C TRP A 72 -13.29 -6.61 -12.35
N GLN A 73 -12.28 -5.82 -12.65
CA GLN A 73 -10.98 -5.90 -11.96
C GLN A 73 -11.11 -5.67 -10.46
N THR A 74 -11.88 -4.65 -10.06
CA THR A 74 -12.07 -4.29 -8.65
C THR A 74 -12.78 -5.40 -7.87
N MET A 75 -13.75 -6.08 -8.48
CA MET A 75 -14.46 -7.21 -7.86
C MET A 75 -13.52 -8.37 -7.49
N ILE A 76 -12.47 -8.58 -8.26
CA ILE A 76 -11.47 -9.61 -8.00
C ILE A 76 -10.40 -9.08 -7.04
N GLN A 77 -9.91 -7.88 -7.28
CA GLN A 77 -8.80 -7.29 -6.53
C GLN A 77 -9.17 -6.97 -5.07
N ALA A 78 -10.37 -6.46 -4.81
CA ALA A 78 -10.75 -6.03 -3.47
C ALA A 78 -10.73 -7.15 -2.43
N PRO A 79 -11.32 -8.35 -2.67
CA PRO A 79 -11.21 -9.48 -1.75
C PRO A 79 -9.76 -9.95 -1.54
N LEU A 80 -8.94 -9.96 -2.61
CA LEU A 80 -7.53 -10.37 -2.53
C LEU A 80 -6.71 -9.41 -1.65
N VAL A 81 -6.96 -8.11 -1.76
CA VAL A 81 -6.30 -7.10 -0.91
C VAL A 81 -6.68 -7.29 0.55
N ILE A 82 -7.96 -7.53 0.85
CA ILE A 82 -8.43 -7.77 2.23
C ILE A 82 -7.81 -9.06 2.79
N ALA A 83 -7.79 -10.14 2.01
CA ALA A 83 -7.20 -11.41 2.41
C ALA A 83 -5.69 -11.27 2.68
N SER A 84 -4.96 -10.64 1.77
CA SER A 84 -3.53 -10.38 1.93
C SER A 84 -3.23 -9.51 3.16
N ALA A 85 -4.06 -8.49 3.42
CA ALA A 85 -3.96 -7.65 4.61
C ALA A 85 -4.14 -8.45 5.89
N SER A 86 -5.15 -9.31 5.90
CA SER A 86 -5.49 -10.11 7.10
C SER A 86 -4.41 -11.16 7.39
N ILE A 87 -3.83 -11.77 6.37
CA ILE A 87 -2.71 -12.70 6.50
C ILE A 87 -1.47 -11.96 7.04
N GLY A 88 -1.13 -10.81 6.44
CA GLY A 88 -0.01 -10.01 6.92
C GLY A 88 -0.19 -9.57 8.38
N PHE A 89 -1.39 -9.17 8.77
CA PHE A 89 -1.68 -8.83 10.16
C PHE A 89 -1.47 -10.01 11.10
N SER A 90 -1.96 -11.22 10.74
CA SER A 90 -1.80 -12.40 11.58
C SER A 90 -0.33 -12.82 11.73
N GLN A 91 0.49 -12.67 10.68
CA GLN A 91 1.92 -12.93 10.73
C GLN A 91 2.65 -11.96 11.66
N TYR A 92 2.35 -10.67 11.60
CA TYR A 92 2.92 -9.70 12.54
C TYR A 92 2.46 -9.93 13.98
N ALA A 93 1.19 -10.29 14.19
CA ALA A 93 0.68 -10.63 15.51
C ALA A 93 1.33 -11.91 16.09
N SER A 94 1.62 -12.88 15.23
CA SER A 94 2.32 -14.12 15.59
C SER A 94 3.73 -13.84 16.14
N TYR A 95 4.39 -12.78 15.68
CA TYR A 95 5.69 -12.37 16.19
C TYR A 95 5.67 -11.98 17.67
N PHE A 96 4.54 -11.44 18.14
CA PHE A 96 4.36 -11.06 19.55
C PHE A 96 3.80 -12.21 20.42
N PHE A 97 2.92 -13.01 19.85
CA PHE A 97 2.12 -13.98 20.62
C PHE A 97 2.49 -15.44 20.36
N ASN A 98 3.50 -15.74 19.50
CA ASN A 98 3.93 -17.09 19.12
C ASN A 98 2.77 -18.00 18.73
N PHE A 99 1.91 -17.55 17.81
CA PHE A 99 0.76 -18.31 17.36
C PHE A 99 1.17 -19.60 16.65
N SER A 100 0.42 -20.69 16.91
CA SER A 100 0.47 -21.91 16.10
C SER A 100 -0.14 -21.62 14.71
N PHE A 101 0.24 -22.40 13.70
CA PHE A 101 -0.26 -22.32 12.32
C PHE A 101 -1.80 -22.26 12.22
N ILE A 102 -2.51 -22.98 13.10
CA ILE A 102 -3.98 -22.96 13.14
C ILE A 102 -4.47 -21.63 13.72
N GLN A 103 -3.81 -21.12 14.75
CA GLN A 103 -4.17 -19.85 15.39
C GLN A 103 -3.99 -18.67 14.44
N GLU A 104 -2.93 -18.64 13.64
CA GLU A 104 -2.73 -17.62 12.60
C GLU A 104 -3.89 -17.59 11.61
N LYS A 105 -4.36 -18.74 11.15
CA LYS A 105 -5.53 -18.82 10.25
C LYS A 105 -6.80 -18.31 10.90
N ILE A 106 -7.03 -18.62 12.17
CA ILE A 106 -8.20 -18.16 12.92
C ILE A 106 -8.13 -16.63 13.09
N VAL A 107 -6.99 -16.10 13.46
CA VAL A 107 -6.78 -14.65 13.61
C VAL A 107 -7.00 -13.93 12.26
N SER A 108 -6.41 -14.44 11.18
CA SER A 108 -6.62 -13.87 9.83
C SER A 108 -8.10 -13.89 9.44
N GLY A 109 -8.80 -15.00 9.64
CA GLY A 109 -10.24 -15.12 9.38
C GLY A 109 -11.08 -14.15 10.23
N SER A 110 -10.72 -13.99 11.50
CA SER A 110 -11.40 -13.05 12.41
C SER A 110 -11.25 -11.60 11.95
N VAL A 111 -10.07 -11.22 11.44
CA VAL A 111 -9.83 -9.88 10.87
C VAL A 111 -10.70 -9.64 9.65
N VAL A 112 -10.84 -10.65 8.76
CA VAL A 112 -11.72 -10.53 7.58
C VAL A 112 -13.17 -10.29 8.02
N ILE A 113 -13.67 -11.08 8.97
CA ILE A 113 -15.04 -10.94 9.50
C ILE A 113 -15.23 -9.55 10.13
N LEU A 114 -14.24 -9.08 10.90
CA LEU A 114 -14.27 -7.75 11.51
C LEU A 114 -14.35 -6.65 10.43
N VAL A 115 -13.51 -6.72 9.38
CA VAL A 115 -13.52 -5.75 8.29
C VAL A 115 -14.87 -5.74 7.56
N ILE A 116 -15.43 -6.93 7.26
CA ILE A 116 -16.76 -7.05 6.65
C ILE A 116 -17.81 -6.42 7.55
N SER A 117 -17.79 -6.70 8.85
CA SER A 117 -18.72 -6.12 9.83
C SER A 117 -18.63 -4.61 9.91
N LEU A 118 -17.42 -4.05 9.79
CA LEU A 118 -17.21 -2.60 9.74
C LEU A 118 -17.79 -1.99 8.45
N LEU A 119 -17.73 -2.68 7.33
CA LEU A 119 -18.29 -2.20 6.06
C LEU A 119 -19.81 -2.07 6.07
N TYR A 120 -20.51 -2.80 6.94
CA TYR A 120 -21.96 -2.63 7.16
C TYR A 120 -22.31 -1.36 7.95
N ARG A 121 -21.32 -0.67 8.52
CA ARG A 121 -21.54 0.59 9.25
C ARG A 121 -21.77 1.75 8.28
N LYS A 122 -22.33 2.84 8.82
CA LYS A 122 -22.54 4.08 8.04
C LYS A 122 -21.20 4.63 7.52
N ILE A 123 -21.21 5.14 6.29
CA ILE A 123 -20.03 5.70 5.58
C ILE A 123 -19.27 6.72 6.43
N GLU A 124 -19.98 7.57 7.17
CA GLU A 124 -19.35 8.56 8.05
C GLU A 124 -18.50 7.94 9.17
N SER A 125 -18.95 6.81 9.74
CA SER A 125 -18.21 6.09 10.76
C SER A 125 -16.96 5.42 10.18
N ILE A 126 -17.07 4.87 8.98
CA ILE A 126 -15.94 4.27 8.25
C ILE A 126 -14.90 5.35 7.94
N GLY A 127 -15.32 6.54 7.50
CA GLY A 127 -14.42 7.66 7.24
C GLY A 127 -13.62 8.06 8.49
N LYS A 128 -14.26 8.19 9.64
CA LYS A 128 -13.58 8.52 10.92
C LYS A 128 -12.57 7.44 11.33
N ILE A 129 -12.93 6.16 11.21
CA ILE A 129 -12.02 5.04 11.51
C ILE A 129 -10.83 5.06 10.56
N SER A 130 -11.06 5.30 9.27
CA SER A 130 -9.98 5.37 8.27
C SER A 130 -9.00 6.49 8.56
N VAL A 131 -9.48 7.67 8.95
CA VAL A 131 -8.61 8.80 9.34
C VAL A 131 -7.80 8.46 10.59
N PHE A 132 -8.43 7.86 11.60
CA PHE A 132 -7.74 7.44 12.81
C PHE A 132 -6.62 6.42 12.52
N LEU A 133 -6.91 5.41 11.70
CA LEU A 133 -5.92 4.42 11.29
C LEU A 133 -4.81 5.04 10.44
N TRP A 134 -5.15 5.98 9.56
CA TRP A 134 -4.17 6.70 8.74
C TRP A 134 -3.20 7.52 9.61
N VAL A 135 -3.71 8.24 10.61
CA VAL A 135 -2.87 8.98 11.57
C VAL A 135 -1.95 8.02 12.33
N GLY A 136 -2.45 6.84 12.74
CA GLY A 136 -1.63 5.80 13.37
C GLY A 136 -0.49 5.34 12.47
N VAL A 137 -0.76 5.05 11.19
CA VAL A 137 0.26 4.64 10.21
C VAL A 137 1.29 5.76 9.99
N MET A 138 0.84 7.01 9.83
CA MET A 138 1.76 8.15 9.70
C MET A 138 2.62 8.36 10.93
N GLY A 139 2.04 8.18 12.13
CA GLY A 139 2.77 8.24 13.41
C GLY A 139 3.85 7.17 13.52
N THR A 140 3.54 5.92 13.15
CA THR A 140 4.54 4.84 13.16
C THR A 140 5.66 5.07 12.16
N MET A 141 5.34 5.56 10.95
CA MET A 141 6.35 5.92 9.96
C MET A 141 7.25 7.06 10.44
N ALA A 142 6.66 8.13 11.00
CA ALA A 142 7.42 9.23 11.57
C ALA A 142 8.34 8.76 12.70
N TRP A 143 7.87 7.86 13.56
CA TRP A 143 8.65 7.26 14.64
C TRP A 143 9.85 6.49 14.11
N ILE A 144 9.66 5.65 13.09
CA ILE A 144 10.73 4.86 12.47
C ILE A 144 11.78 5.80 11.84
N ILE A 145 11.35 6.82 11.10
CA ILE A 145 12.24 7.81 10.48
C ILE A 145 13.03 8.55 11.55
N PHE A 146 12.36 9.02 12.60
CA PHE A 146 12.99 9.73 13.71
C PHE A 146 14.03 8.85 14.42
N GLY A 147 13.68 7.61 14.73
CA GLY A 147 14.59 6.64 15.33
C GLY A 147 15.82 6.38 14.47
N GLY A 148 15.63 6.22 13.14
CA GLY A 148 16.73 6.06 12.20
C GLY A 148 17.68 7.27 12.18
N VAL A 149 17.13 8.50 12.17
CA VAL A 149 17.93 9.73 12.20
C VAL A 149 18.72 9.85 13.49
N MET A 150 18.08 9.58 14.64
CA MET A 150 18.73 9.71 15.95
C MET A 150 19.87 8.70 16.16
N HIS A 151 19.80 7.52 15.57
CA HIS A 151 20.85 6.50 15.70
C HIS A 151 21.96 6.60 14.65
N GLY A 152 21.97 7.65 13.81
CA GLY A 152 23.08 8.00 12.91
C GLY A 152 23.43 6.99 11.82
N GLN A 153 22.61 5.96 11.59
CA GLN A 153 22.88 4.89 10.63
C GLN A 153 22.55 5.28 9.17
N PHE A 154 22.13 6.51 8.91
CA PHE A 154 21.77 6.99 7.58
C PHE A 154 22.95 7.07 6.61
N LEU A 155 24.16 7.28 7.12
CA LEU A 155 25.33 7.50 6.28
C LEU A 155 26.08 6.21 5.92
N GLU A 156 25.89 5.13 6.67
CA GLU A 156 26.57 3.86 6.39
C GLU A 156 26.19 3.27 5.02
N PRO A 157 24.90 3.19 4.61
CA PRO A 157 24.56 2.73 3.28
C PRO A 157 25.08 3.61 2.15
N ILE A 158 25.25 4.92 2.42
CA ILE A 158 25.73 5.90 1.43
C ILE A 158 27.24 5.80 1.21
N LYS A 159 27.99 5.47 2.26
CA LYS A 159 29.46 5.28 2.16
C LYS A 159 29.84 4.09 1.29
N HIS A 160 29.01 3.05 1.24
CA HIS A 160 29.24 1.82 0.48
C HIS A 160 28.56 1.80 -0.90
N ILE A 161 28.09 2.96 -1.41
CA ILE A 161 27.46 3.06 -2.72
C ILE A 161 28.37 2.59 -3.86
N ASN A 162 29.70 2.79 -3.72
CA ASN A 162 30.64 2.43 -4.77
C ASN A 162 31.12 0.97 -4.69
N ASP A 163 30.91 0.26 -3.59
CA ASP A 163 31.49 -1.06 -3.36
C ASP A 163 30.68 -2.21 -3.96
N GLY A 164 29.50 -1.95 -4.49
CA GLY A 164 28.54 -2.99 -4.87
C GLY A 164 27.94 -2.91 -6.27
N PHE A 165 28.48 -2.10 -7.21
CA PHE A 165 27.96 -2.06 -8.58
C PHE A 165 28.45 -3.29 -9.38
N SER A 166 27.97 -4.47 -9.06
CA SER A 166 28.03 -5.61 -9.97
C SER A 166 26.60 -5.91 -10.46
N MET A 167 26.36 -5.71 -11.75
CA MET A 167 25.09 -6.06 -12.44
C MET A 167 24.78 -7.57 -12.42
N GLN A 168 25.59 -8.37 -11.75
CA GLN A 168 25.47 -9.83 -11.75
C GLN A 168 24.36 -10.40 -10.83
N HIS A 169 23.70 -9.55 -10.01
CA HIS A 169 22.68 -10.03 -9.08
C HIS A 169 21.30 -9.40 -9.30
N GLY A 170 21.05 -8.84 -10.47
CA GLY A 170 19.82 -8.08 -10.78
C GLY A 170 18.86 -8.78 -11.74
N PHE A 171 19.05 -10.10 -12.05
CA PHE A 171 18.09 -10.89 -12.83
C PHE A 171 17.95 -12.27 -12.23
#